data_8752f35e366f7c2e59a1a700a9da9fc7
#
_entry.id   8752f35e366f7c2e59a1a700a9da9fc7
#
_cell.length_a   1.000
_cell.length_b   1.000
_cell.length_c   1.000
_cell.angle_alpha   90.00
_cell.angle_beta   90.00
_cell.angle_gamma   90.00
#
_symmetry.space_group_name_H-M   'P 1'
#
loop_
_entity.id
_entity.type
_entity.pdbx_description
1 polymer ?
#
loop_
_entity_poly.entity_id
_entity_poly.type
_entity_poly.pdbx_seq_one_letter_code
_entity_poly.pdbx_strand_id
1 'polypeptide(L)'
;MDIFNVLSLLGGLAMFLYGMNVMGDGLAKTAGGKLEKILEKLTSTPIKGVLLGAAVTGVIQSSSATTVMVVGLVNSGIMKLRQAVGIIMGANIGTTVTSWILSLTGIQSDNIFINMLKPSSFSPILAVIGIIFLMFTKSEKKHDIGGILLGFTVLMFGMEMMSGAVAPLKDVPEFTNILTMFSNPFLGMLVGMLITAIIQSSSASVGILQALCATGAVSFGTAIPIIMGQNIGTCVTALISCIGTKKNAKRAAFVHLYFNIIGTVVFMVVFYTVNSFVHFQFLNDSANAAGIAVVHSVFNVAATLLLLPFSGGLEKLATLTVRDKDEVEKNTPAELEMLKRLDARFLEKPAFAVGHCIEVVKYMAQLSKNSVDMALSLVDNYDEAVRDKVEDLEGIIDTYEDEVGSYMVKLSSKELSHEDSQKVSIGLHVIGDLERMSDHAITIADICRKMNEAGASFSEKAKSELGVYKDAVQNIVSMTVEAYDKEDLQEAYHVEPLEEAINELNSAVKKQHIKRLQKGKCTIELGISLENLINNYERVADHCSNVAVAMLQLKSDNFDTHEYLDNMKKDSNIDFQSMYTYYREMYKLK
;
A
#
# COMPACT_ATOMS: atom_id res chain seq x y z
N MET A 1 3.47 18.35 -42.29
CA MET A 1 3.43 17.07 -41.55
C MET A 1 2.57 16.10 -42.33
N ASP A 2 3.16 14.99 -42.78
CA ASP A 2 2.41 13.93 -43.45
C ASP A 2 1.62 13.11 -42.38
N ILE A 3 0.55 12.44 -42.80
CA ILE A 3 -0.27 11.60 -41.92
C ILE A 3 0.56 10.50 -41.25
N PHE A 4 1.60 10.00 -41.92
CA PHE A 4 2.54 9.02 -41.36
C PHE A 4 3.37 9.57 -40.20
N ASN A 5 3.74 10.85 -40.24
CA ASN A 5 4.42 11.52 -39.13
C ASN A 5 3.48 11.68 -37.92
N VAL A 6 2.19 11.97 -38.15
CA VAL A 6 1.19 12.02 -37.08
C VAL A 6 1.02 10.63 -36.44
N LEU A 7 0.88 9.60 -37.23
CA LEU A 7 0.78 8.23 -36.74
C LEU A 7 2.05 7.80 -36.00
N SER A 8 3.23 8.16 -36.49
CA SER A 8 4.51 7.89 -35.81
C SER A 8 4.61 8.65 -34.49
N LEU A 9 4.14 9.90 -34.43
CA LEU A 9 4.12 10.68 -33.19
C LEU A 9 3.20 10.01 -32.15
N LEU A 10 1.98 9.62 -32.55
CA LEU A 10 1.02 8.97 -31.66
C LEU A 10 1.51 7.59 -31.23
N GLY A 11 2.08 6.80 -32.15
CA GLY A 11 2.67 5.50 -31.85
C GLY A 11 3.88 5.62 -30.91
N GLY A 12 4.76 6.60 -31.16
CA GLY A 12 5.89 6.91 -30.27
C GLY A 12 5.43 7.33 -28.87
N LEU A 13 4.39 8.17 -28.78
CA LEU A 13 3.79 8.57 -27.50
C LEU A 13 3.18 7.36 -26.76
N ALA A 14 2.48 6.48 -27.45
CA ALA A 14 1.92 5.27 -26.86
C ALA A 14 3.02 4.35 -26.30
N MET A 15 4.09 4.10 -27.07
CA MET A 15 5.24 3.33 -26.62
C MET A 15 5.96 4.00 -25.43
N PHE A 16 6.12 5.31 -25.49
CA PHE A 16 6.73 6.09 -24.41
C PHE A 16 5.93 5.95 -23.10
N LEU A 17 4.62 6.15 -23.15
CA LEU A 17 3.74 6.01 -21.98
C LEU A 17 3.72 4.58 -21.44
N TYR A 18 3.63 3.58 -22.32
CA TYR A 18 3.67 2.18 -21.94
C TYR A 18 5.00 1.80 -21.28
N GLY A 19 6.13 2.17 -21.91
CA GLY A 19 7.46 1.91 -21.36
C GLY A 19 7.68 2.58 -20.00
N MET A 20 7.18 3.81 -19.84
CA MET A 20 7.24 4.52 -18.56
C MET A 20 6.44 3.79 -17.46
N ASN A 21 5.25 3.32 -17.79
CA ASN A 21 4.42 2.57 -16.82
C ASN A 21 5.07 1.25 -16.44
N VAL A 22 5.49 0.44 -17.41
CA VAL A 22 6.14 -0.86 -17.15
C VAL A 22 7.42 -0.69 -16.32
N MET A 23 8.26 0.31 -16.66
CA MET A 23 9.47 0.61 -15.88
C MET A 23 9.12 1.06 -14.45
N GLY A 24 8.14 1.95 -14.31
CA GLY A 24 7.69 2.48 -13.01
C GLY A 24 7.11 1.39 -12.12
N ASP A 25 6.27 0.51 -12.67
CA ASP A 25 5.67 -0.60 -11.94
C ASP A 25 6.71 -1.64 -11.52
N GLY A 26 7.68 -1.97 -12.40
CA GLY A 26 8.79 -2.84 -12.07
C GLY A 26 9.67 -2.27 -10.95
N LEU A 27 9.97 -0.95 -10.98
CA LEU A 27 10.69 -0.26 -9.91
C LEU A 27 9.90 -0.28 -8.59
N ALA A 28 8.59 -0.03 -8.63
CA ALA A 28 7.72 -0.07 -7.47
C ALA A 28 7.65 -1.49 -6.87
N LYS A 29 7.48 -2.53 -7.71
CA LYS A 29 7.49 -3.94 -7.27
C LYS A 29 8.84 -4.33 -6.64
N THR A 30 9.96 -3.96 -7.25
CA THR A 30 11.31 -4.24 -6.72
C THR A 30 11.57 -3.52 -5.39
N ALA A 31 11.05 -2.31 -5.22
CA ALA A 31 11.16 -1.57 -3.96
C ALA A 31 10.29 -2.20 -2.85
N GLY A 32 9.25 -2.94 -3.23
CA GLY A 32 8.28 -3.54 -2.32
C GLY A 32 7.56 -2.50 -1.47
N GLY A 33 6.69 -2.90 -0.56
CA GLY A 33 5.98 -2.00 0.37
C GLY A 33 6.89 -1.29 1.42
N LYS A 34 8.22 -1.35 1.25
CA LYS A 34 9.19 -0.73 2.17
C LYS A 34 9.21 0.80 2.05
N LEU A 35 9.09 1.34 0.82
CA LEU A 35 9.10 2.79 0.60
C LEU A 35 7.90 3.46 1.25
N GLU A 36 6.76 2.83 1.17
CA GLU A 36 5.50 3.31 1.74
C GLU A 36 5.51 3.23 3.27
N LYS A 37 6.03 2.13 3.84
CA LYS A 37 6.26 2.01 5.30
C LYS A 37 7.26 3.06 5.80
N ILE A 38 8.23 3.43 4.99
CA ILE A 38 9.18 4.49 5.28
C ILE A 38 8.48 5.87 5.26
N LEU A 39 7.57 6.11 4.29
CA LEU A 39 6.74 7.33 4.24
C LEU A 39 5.92 7.50 5.52
N GLU A 40 5.35 6.43 6.04
CA GLU A 40 4.58 6.45 7.28
C GLU A 40 5.44 6.81 8.51
N LYS A 41 6.63 6.20 8.63
CA LYS A 41 7.45 6.26 9.86
C LYS A 41 8.44 7.43 9.95
N LEU A 42 8.98 7.94 8.84
CA LEU A 42 10.13 8.85 8.85
C LEU A 42 9.82 10.34 8.65
N THR A 43 8.57 10.76 8.61
CA THR A 43 8.17 12.14 8.29
C THR A 43 8.10 13.08 9.51
N SER A 44 9.00 12.93 10.47
CA SER A 44 9.00 13.74 11.70
C SER A 44 9.30 15.24 11.49
N THR A 45 9.96 15.62 10.39
CA THR A 45 10.27 17.01 10.03
C THR A 45 9.98 17.30 8.56
N PRO A 46 9.63 18.56 8.18
CA PRO A 46 9.38 18.90 6.77
C PRO A 46 10.55 18.57 5.83
N ILE A 47 11.80 18.77 6.27
CA ILE A 47 13.00 18.45 5.47
C ILE A 47 13.09 16.94 5.19
N LYS A 48 12.88 16.11 6.21
CA LYS A 48 12.84 14.64 6.00
C LYS A 48 11.71 14.25 5.06
N GLY A 49 10.55 14.92 5.18
CA GLY A 49 9.43 14.75 4.24
C GLY A 49 9.84 15.06 2.79
N VAL A 50 10.56 16.17 2.54
CA VAL A 50 11.06 16.55 1.21
C VAL A 50 12.01 15.50 0.65
N LEU A 51 13.01 15.09 1.43
CA LEU A 51 13.98 14.07 0.98
C LEU A 51 13.28 12.75 0.67
N LEU A 52 12.36 12.35 1.52
CA LEU A 52 11.60 11.13 1.36
C LEU A 52 10.67 11.18 0.15
N GLY A 53 9.91 12.28 -0.01
CA GLY A 53 9.05 12.49 -1.17
C GLY A 53 9.83 12.49 -2.49
N ALA A 54 11.02 13.09 -2.50
CA ALA A 54 11.91 13.07 -3.66
C ALA A 54 12.42 11.65 -3.97
N ALA A 55 12.86 10.92 -2.95
CA ALA A 55 13.35 9.55 -3.11
C ALA A 55 12.25 8.60 -3.60
N VAL A 56 11.08 8.62 -2.96
CA VAL A 56 9.95 7.77 -3.32
C VAL A 56 9.47 8.07 -4.74
N THR A 57 9.29 9.34 -5.10
CA THR A 57 8.88 9.71 -6.45
C THR A 57 9.93 9.39 -7.48
N GLY A 58 11.22 9.58 -7.16
CA GLY A 58 12.33 9.19 -8.04
C GLY A 58 12.38 7.70 -8.32
N VAL A 59 12.03 6.86 -7.34
CA VAL A 59 11.94 5.39 -7.52
C VAL A 59 10.64 5.01 -8.23
N ILE A 60 9.49 5.48 -7.77
CA ILE A 60 8.17 5.13 -8.36
C ILE A 60 8.00 5.75 -9.76
N GLN A 61 8.77 6.78 -10.11
CA GLN A 61 8.70 7.54 -11.38
C GLN A 61 7.34 8.21 -11.62
N SER A 62 6.55 8.44 -10.55
CA SER A 62 5.22 9.05 -10.62
C SER A 62 4.94 9.94 -9.41
N SER A 63 5.01 11.25 -9.59
CA SER A 63 4.61 12.23 -8.56
C SER A 63 3.12 12.22 -8.30
N SER A 64 2.31 11.95 -9.33
CA SER A 64 0.86 11.82 -9.18
C SER A 64 0.52 10.65 -8.26
N ALA A 65 1.12 9.47 -8.47
CA ALA A 65 0.92 8.31 -7.60
C ALA A 65 1.37 8.59 -6.16
N THR A 66 2.54 9.20 -5.97
CA THR A 66 3.03 9.59 -4.64
C THR A 66 2.07 10.57 -3.95
N THR A 67 1.58 11.57 -4.67
CA THR A 67 0.65 12.57 -4.09
C THR A 67 -0.70 11.96 -3.76
N VAL A 68 -1.27 11.12 -4.62
CA VAL A 68 -2.53 10.39 -4.37
C VAL A 68 -2.40 9.48 -3.14
N MET A 69 -1.27 8.78 -3.01
CA MET A 69 -0.95 7.98 -1.83
C MET A 69 -0.90 8.85 -0.56
N VAL A 70 -0.24 10.00 -0.60
CA VAL A 70 -0.19 10.95 0.52
C VAL A 70 -1.58 11.45 0.89
N VAL A 71 -2.42 11.78 -0.11
CA VAL A 71 -3.83 12.14 0.11
C VAL A 71 -4.58 10.99 0.80
N GLY A 72 -4.35 9.73 0.41
CA GLY A 72 -4.90 8.53 1.04
C GLY A 72 -4.44 8.38 2.50
N LEU A 73 -3.13 8.51 2.77
CA LEU A 73 -2.56 8.42 4.12
C LEU A 73 -3.10 9.50 5.06
N VAL A 74 -3.34 10.71 4.54
CA VAL A 74 -3.98 11.79 5.30
C VAL A 74 -5.46 11.52 5.52
N ASN A 75 -6.15 10.93 4.53
CA ASN A 75 -7.56 10.57 4.61
C ASN A 75 -7.82 9.47 5.65
N SER A 76 -6.97 8.47 5.69
CA SER A 76 -7.01 7.37 6.67
C SER A 76 -6.58 7.79 8.08
N GLY A 77 -5.97 8.98 8.23
CA GLY A 77 -5.46 9.48 9.52
C GLY A 77 -4.07 8.95 9.89
N ILE A 78 -3.46 8.13 9.05
CA ILE A 78 -2.11 7.60 9.24
C ILE A 78 -1.08 8.73 9.22
N MET A 79 -1.31 9.74 8.38
CA MET A 79 -0.40 10.88 8.21
C MET A 79 -1.08 12.20 8.56
N LYS A 80 -0.38 13.05 9.31
CA LYS A 80 -0.84 14.42 9.58
C LYS A 80 -0.62 15.31 8.37
N LEU A 81 -1.51 16.30 8.15
CA LEU A 81 -1.40 17.26 7.04
C LEU A 81 -0.03 17.93 6.97
N ARG A 82 0.54 18.32 8.11
CA ARG A 82 1.87 18.96 8.20
C ARG A 82 2.99 18.07 7.65
N GLN A 83 2.90 16.75 7.82
CA GLN A 83 3.88 15.79 7.29
C GLN A 83 3.74 15.68 5.77
N ALA A 84 2.50 15.68 5.28
CA ALA A 84 2.17 15.60 3.86
C ALA A 84 2.78 16.76 3.05
N VAL A 85 2.82 17.99 3.62
CA VAL A 85 3.39 19.17 2.94
C VAL A 85 4.81 18.91 2.46
N GLY A 86 5.68 18.39 3.32
CA GLY A 86 7.08 18.10 2.95
C GLY A 86 7.19 17.05 1.84
N ILE A 87 6.41 15.98 1.94
CA ILE A 87 6.44 14.90 0.93
C ILE A 87 5.97 15.41 -0.43
N ILE A 88 4.90 16.20 -0.46
CA ILE A 88 4.36 16.80 -1.69
C ILE A 88 5.40 17.70 -2.37
N MET A 89 6.09 18.55 -1.59
CA MET A 89 7.20 19.36 -2.12
C MET A 89 8.32 18.47 -2.69
N GLY A 90 8.69 17.42 -1.97
CA GLY A 90 9.71 16.48 -2.40
C GLY A 90 9.33 15.69 -3.65
N ALA A 91 8.07 15.32 -3.79
CA ALA A 91 7.57 14.60 -4.96
C ALA A 91 7.80 15.39 -6.26
N ASN A 92 7.65 16.71 -6.23
CA ASN A 92 7.96 17.56 -7.38
C ASN A 92 9.46 17.52 -7.75
N ILE A 93 10.35 17.51 -6.76
CA ILE A 93 11.79 17.32 -7.02
C ILE A 93 12.04 15.93 -7.60
N GLY A 94 11.43 14.88 -7.06
CA GLY A 94 11.59 13.49 -7.53
C GLY A 94 11.21 13.30 -8.99
N THR A 95 10.22 14.04 -9.50
CA THR A 95 9.81 14.02 -10.91
C THR A 95 10.94 14.44 -11.84
N THR A 96 11.86 15.27 -11.38
CA THR A 96 12.98 15.74 -12.22
C THR A 96 13.94 14.62 -12.58
N VAL A 97 13.99 13.52 -11.82
CA VAL A 97 14.79 12.32 -12.14
C VAL A 97 14.36 11.76 -13.50
N THR A 98 13.06 11.70 -13.78
CA THR A 98 12.54 11.26 -15.09
C THR A 98 13.06 12.17 -16.21
N SER A 99 13.06 13.49 -16.00
CA SER A 99 13.57 14.45 -17.00
C SER A 99 15.03 14.22 -17.33
N TRP A 100 15.84 13.86 -16.33
CA TRP A 100 17.25 13.50 -16.53
C TRP A 100 17.41 12.19 -17.28
N ILE A 101 16.62 11.17 -16.96
CA ILE A 101 16.63 9.89 -17.71
C ILE A 101 16.29 10.15 -19.18
N LEU A 102 15.27 10.94 -19.46
CA LEU A 102 14.85 11.29 -20.81
C LEU A 102 15.89 12.15 -21.54
N SER A 103 16.65 12.97 -20.81
CA SER A 103 17.67 13.84 -21.41
C SER A 103 18.81 13.08 -22.06
N LEU A 104 18.99 11.81 -21.69
CA LEU A 104 20.00 10.94 -22.33
C LEU A 104 19.77 10.76 -23.84
N THR A 105 18.53 10.91 -24.31
CA THR A 105 18.22 10.85 -25.76
C THR A 105 18.86 11.98 -26.54
N GLY A 106 19.15 13.12 -25.90
CA GLY A 106 19.77 14.30 -26.52
C GLY A 106 21.30 14.22 -26.63
N ILE A 107 21.93 13.13 -26.22
CA ILE A 107 23.39 12.97 -26.32
C ILE A 107 23.82 12.92 -27.80
N GLN A 108 24.66 13.89 -28.21
CA GLN A 108 25.27 13.94 -29.52
C GLN A 108 26.79 14.16 -29.32
N SER A 109 27.62 13.26 -29.85
CA SER A 109 29.07 13.38 -29.75
C SER A 109 29.73 12.57 -30.86
N ASP A 110 30.86 13.06 -31.37
CA ASP A 110 31.68 12.32 -32.31
C ASP A 110 32.55 11.24 -31.62
N ASN A 111 32.57 11.26 -30.28
CA ASN A 111 33.31 10.27 -29.49
C ASN A 111 32.50 8.97 -29.36
N ILE A 112 33.10 7.85 -29.78
CA ILE A 112 32.45 6.54 -29.78
C ILE A 112 32.02 6.10 -28.38
N PHE A 113 32.81 6.42 -27.33
CA PHE A 113 32.48 6.08 -25.95
C PHE A 113 31.26 6.87 -25.43
N ILE A 114 31.15 8.15 -25.82
CA ILE A 114 30.01 8.97 -25.46
C ILE A 114 28.74 8.52 -26.23
N ASN A 115 28.89 8.15 -27.50
CA ASN A 115 27.79 7.59 -28.29
C ASN A 115 27.32 6.23 -27.75
N MET A 116 28.17 5.43 -27.12
CA MET A 116 27.75 4.19 -26.45
C MET A 116 26.85 4.47 -25.23
N LEU A 117 26.91 5.66 -24.62
CA LEU A 117 26.00 6.08 -23.55
C LEU A 117 24.65 6.57 -24.06
N LYS A 118 24.49 6.74 -25.36
CA LYS A 118 23.20 7.11 -25.96
C LYS A 118 22.21 5.95 -25.85
N PRO A 119 20.97 6.19 -25.40
CA PRO A 119 19.97 5.16 -25.23
C PRO A 119 19.74 4.28 -26.47
N SER A 120 19.73 4.85 -27.66
CA SER A 120 19.61 4.09 -28.91
C SER A 120 20.74 3.07 -29.14
N SER A 121 21.88 3.26 -28.49
CA SER A 121 23.03 2.35 -28.60
C SER A 121 22.98 1.20 -27.60
N PHE A 122 22.59 1.46 -26.35
CA PHE A 122 22.61 0.43 -25.30
C PHE A 122 21.23 -0.19 -24.99
N SER A 123 20.13 0.51 -25.28
CA SER A 123 18.79 -0.03 -25.03
C SER A 123 18.51 -1.38 -25.70
N PRO A 124 18.99 -1.66 -26.94
CA PRO A 124 18.84 -3.00 -27.53
C PRO A 124 19.48 -4.10 -26.67
N ILE A 125 20.61 -3.82 -26.02
CA ILE A 125 21.27 -4.77 -25.12
C ILE A 125 20.42 -5.00 -23.88
N LEU A 126 19.87 -3.92 -23.31
CA LEU A 126 18.97 -4.00 -22.18
C LEU A 126 17.70 -4.77 -22.53
N ALA A 127 17.16 -4.60 -23.75
CA ALA A 127 16.01 -5.36 -24.22
C ALA A 127 16.30 -6.86 -24.24
N VAL A 128 17.46 -7.27 -24.78
CA VAL A 128 17.86 -8.69 -24.82
C VAL A 128 17.98 -9.26 -23.41
N ILE A 129 18.67 -8.54 -22.50
CA ILE A 129 18.78 -8.97 -21.10
C ILE A 129 17.41 -9.03 -20.43
N GLY A 130 16.56 -8.03 -20.67
CA GLY A 130 15.20 -7.96 -20.13
C GLY A 130 14.35 -9.14 -20.58
N ILE A 131 14.35 -9.47 -21.86
CA ILE A 131 13.64 -10.65 -22.40
C ILE A 131 14.19 -11.96 -21.83
N ILE A 132 15.51 -12.09 -21.70
CA ILE A 132 16.11 -13.28 -21.09
C ILE A 132 15.60 -13.44 -19.64
N PHE A 133 15.54 -12.36 -18.88
CA PHE A 133 15.05 -12.40 -17.51
C PHE A 133 13.54 -12.75 -17.44
N LEU A 134 12.73 -12.21 -18.34
CA LEU A 134 11.30 -12.46 -18.39
C LEU A 134 10.94 -13.89 -18.85
N MET A 135 11.69 -14.43 -19.85
CA MET A 135 11.30 -15.70 -20.47
C MET A 135 12.03 -16.92 -19.89
N PHE A 136 13.26 -16.76 -19.41
CA PHE A 136 14.10 -17.90 -19.05
C PHE A 136 14.45 -17.97 -17.56
N THR A 137 13.94 -17.08 -16.70
CA THR A 137 14.16 -17.19 -15.27
C THR A 137 12.86 -17.42 -14.51
N LYS A 138 12.93 -18.14 -13.39
CA LYS A 138 11.80 -18.37 -12.48
C LYS A 138 11.78 -17.42 -11.28
N SER A 139 12.77 -16.55 -11.15
CA SER A 139 12.91 -15.64 -10.01
C SER A 139 12.10 -14.36 -10.26
N GLU A 140 11.13 -14.06 -9.40
CA GLU A 140 10.31 -12.86 -9.46
C GLU A 140 11.16 -11.58 -9.53
N LYS A 141 12.21 -11.47 -8.71
CA LYS A 141 13.12 -10.32 -8.74
C LYS A 141 13.77 -10.13 -10.11
N LYS A 142 14.12 -11.22 -10.80
CA LYS A 142 14.69 -11.14 -12.16
C LYS A 142 13.60 -10.77 -13.17
N HIS A 143 12.38 -11.24 -13.00
CA HIS A 143 11.24 -10.82 -13.80
C HIS A 143 10.97 -9.32 -13.68
N ASP A 144 10.95 -8.78 -12.45
CA ASP A 144 10.76 -7.34 -12.21
C ASP A 144 11.89 -6.52 -12.85
N ILE A 145 13.15 -6.95 -12.67
CA ILE A 145 14.31 -6.32 -13.32
C ILE A 145 14.18 -6.42 -14.86
N GLY A 146 13.74 -7.55 -15.38
CA GLY A 146 13.47 -7.75 -16.80
C GLY A 146 12.42 -6.76 -17.32
N GLY A 147 11.34 -6.57 -16.57
CA GLY A 147 10.30 -5.57 -16.84
C GLY A 147 10.85 -4.14 -16.85
N ILE A 148 11.69 -3.77 -15.87
CA ILE A 148 12.33 -2.45 -15.80
C ILE A 148 13.20 -2.22 -17.05
N LEU A 149 14.05 -3.19 -17.42
CA LEU A 149 14.95 -3.05 -18.56
C LEU A 149 14.19 -2.94 -19.88
N LEU A 150 13.16 -3.74 -20.06
CA LEU A 150 12.33 -3.71 -21.26
C LEU A 150 11.48 -2.43 -21.31
N GLY A 151 10.88 -2.04 -20.18
CA GLY A 151 10.13 -0.79 -20.05
C GLY A 151 10.98 0.43 -20.38
N PHE A 152 12.20 0.50 -19.85
CA PHE A 152 13.18 1.53 -20.22
C PHE A 152 13.47 1.53 -21.72
N THR A 153 13.67 0.36 -22.32
CA THR A 153 13.95 0.25 -23.76
C THR A 153 12.78 0.77 -24.59
N VAL A 154 11.55 0.33 -24.29
CA VAL A 154 10.34 0.76 -25.02
C VAL A 154 10.11 2.27 -24.86
N LEU A 155 10.34 2.81 -23.66
CA LEU A 155 10.28 4.24 -23.38
C LEU A 155 11.26 5.02 -24.26
N MET A 156 12.51 4.58 -24.36
CA MET A 156 13.54 5.27 -25.15
C MET A 156 13.26 5.19 -26.66
N PHE A 157 12.80 4.06 -27.17
CA PHE A 157 12.36 3.95 -28.56
C PHE A 157 11.14 4.81 -28.87
N GLY A 158 10.16 4.88 -27.94
CA GLY A 158 9.03 5.78 -28.05
C GLY A 158 9.47 7.25 -28.15
N MET A 159 10.45 7.65 -27.33
CA MET A 159 11.04 8.98 -27.34
C MET A 159 11.75 9.30 -28.65
N GLU A 160 12.55 8.35 -29.17
CA GLU A 160 13.25 8.51 -30.45
C GLU A 160 12.27 8.60 -31.62
N MET A 161 11.21 7.78 -31.61
CA MET A 161 10.15 7.79 -32.60
C MET A 161 9.38 9.11 -32.59
N MET A 162 9.04 9.68 -31.41
CA MET A 162 8.43 11.00 -31.30
C MET A 162 9.34 12.09 -31.86
N SER A 163 10.61 12.08 -31.46
CA SER A 163 11.60 13.08 -31.91
C SER A 163 11.78 13.04 -33.44
N GLY A 164 11.85 11.83 -34.03
CA GLY A 164 11.94 11.66 -35.49
C GLY A 164 10.68 12.13 -36.22
N ALA A 165 9.49 11.87 -35.67
CA ALA A 165 8.23 12.28 -36.25
C ALA A 165 8.05 13.81 -36.31
N VAL A 166 8.57 14.54 -35.30
CA VAL A 166 8.48 16.00 -35.24
C VAL A 166 9.63 16.75 -35.91
N ALA A 167 10.75 16.05 -36.17
CA ALA A 167 11.94 16.68 -36.78
C ALA A 167 11.67 17.47 -38.06
N PRO A 168 10.80 17.05 -39.00
CA PRO A 168 10.48 17.83 -40.21
C PRO A 168 9.74 19.13 -39.93
N LEU A 169 9.16 19.30 -38.73
CA LEU A 169 8.39 20.51 -38.39
C LEU A 169 9.26 21.76 -38.26
N LYS A 170 10.58 21.61 -38.06
CA LYS A 170 11.49 22.77 -37.96
C LYS A 170 11.47 23.66 -39.21
N ASP A 171 11.18 23.05 -40.37
CA ASP A 171 11.18 23.74 -41.69
C ASP A 171 9.77 24.23 -42.08
N VAL A 172 8.76 24.12 -41.17
CA VAL A 172 7.38 24.55 -41.38
C VAL A 172 7.17 25.92 -40.71
N PRO A 173 7.04 27.03 -41.50
CA PRO A 173 6.93 28.39 -40.93
C PRO A 173 5.74 28.54 -39.97
N GLU A 174 4.60 27.91 -40.27
CA GLU A 174 3.38 27.97 -39.44
C GLU A 174 3.62 27.38 -38.07
N PHE A 175 4.37 26.25 -37.99
CA PHE A 175 4.74 25.61 -36.73
C PHE A 175 5.67 26.52 -35.90
N THR A 176 6.69 27.08 -36.54
CA THR A 176 7.62 27.99 -35.86
C THR A 176 6.92 29.24 -35.35
N ASN A 177 5.98 29.79 -36.13
CA ASN A 177 5.15 30.93 -35.71
C ASN A 177 4.26 30.59 -34.51
N ILE A 178 3.65 29.42 -34.47
CA ILE A 178 2.87 28.96 -33.30
C ILE A 178 3.78 28.82 -32.06
N LEU A 179 4.99 28.25 -32.19
CA LEU A 179 5.92 28.14 -31.08
C LEU A 179 6.37 29.53 -30.57
N THR A 180 6.54 30.51 -31.44
CA THR A 180 6.89 31.88 -31.02
C THR A 180 5.76 32.56 -30.24
N MET A 181 4.50 32.22 -30.46
CA MET A 181 3.39 32.71 -29.63
C MET A 181 3.52 32.23 -28.19
N PHE A 182 4.05 31.02 -27.94
CA PHE A 182 4.25 30.47 -26.62
C PHE A 182 5.50 31.00 -25.91
N SER A 183 6.31 31.82 -26.56
CA SER A 183 7.33 32.63 -25.89
C SER A 183 6.73 33.74 -25.01
N ASN A 184 5.44 34.07 -25.22
CA ASN A 184 4.69 34.81 -24.21
C ASN A 184 4.57 33.97 -22.95
N PRO A 185 5.11 34.45 -21.80
CA PRO A 185 5.19 33.63 -20.56
C PRO A 185 3.84 33.12 -20.09
N PHE A 186 2.78 33.88 -20.28
CA PHE A 186 1.43 33.53 -19.85
C PHE A 186 0.82 32.43 -20.73
N LEU A 187 0.99 32.55 -22.04
CA LEU A 187 0.47 31.57 -23.00
C LEU A 187 1.26 30.25 -22.89
N GLY A 188 2.59 30.32 -22.79
CA GLY A 188 3.43 29.14 -22.60
C GLY A 188 3.05 28.38 -21.33
N MET A 189 2.89 29.10 -20.21
CA MET A 189 2.45 28.51 -18.94
C MET A 189 1.05 27.86 -19.06
N LEU A 190 0.09 28.53 -19.69
CA LEU A 190 -1.25 28.00 -19.86
C LEU A 190 -1.26 26.70 -20.70
N VAL A 191 -0.49 26.69 -21.81
CA VAL A 191 -0.36 25.50 -22.66
C VAL A 191 0.26 24.35 -21.91
N GLY A 192 1.37 24.56 -21.16
CA GLY A 192 1.98 23.54 -20.32
C GLY A 192 1.01 22.99 -19.28
N MET A 193 0.25 23.86 -18.63
CA MET A 193 -0.77 23.49 -17.65
C MET A 193 -1.87 22.63 -18.27
N LEU A 194 -2.44 23.05 -19.41
CA LEU A 194 -3.55 22.34 -20.07
C LEU A 194 -3.10 20.95 -20.57
N ILE A 195 -1.95 20.86 -21.25
CA ILE A 195 -1.42 19.60 -21.75
C ILE A 195 -1.23 18.63 -20.59
N THR A 196 -0.60 19.06 -19.50
CA THR A 196 -0.35 18.19 -18.35
C THR A 196 -1.64 17.81 -17.62
N ALA A 197 -2.60 18.73 -17.50
CA ALA A 197 -3.91 18.46 -16.90
C ALA A 197 -4.71 17.40 -17.70
N ILE A 198 -4.60 17.42 -19.04
CA ILE A 198 -5.26 16.44 -19.92
C ILE A 198 -4.56 15.07 -19.82
N ILE A 199 -3.23 15.05 -19.94
CA ILE A 199 -2.42 13.82 -19.91
C ILE A 199 -2.35 13.24 -18.49
N GLN A 200 -2.49 14.08 -17.45
CA GLN A 200 -2.35 13.74 -16.03
C GLN A 200 -0.97 13.18 -15.64
N SER A 201 0.05 13.45 -16.44
CA SER A 201 1.43 13.03 -16.24
C SER A 201 2.41 14.14 -16.63
N SER A 202 3.06 14.74 -15.64
CA SER A 202 4.10 15.73 -15.87
C SER A 202 5.34 15.15 -16.56
N SER A 203 5.71 13.91 -16.22
CA SER A 203 6.82 13.22 -16.88
C SER A 203 6.57 13.02 -18.37
N ALA A 204 5.33 12.64 -18.75
CA ALA A 204 4.94 12.52 -20.15
C ALA A 204 4.94 13.89 -20.86
N SER A 205 4.41 14.92 -20.22
CA SER A 205 4.37 16.27 -20.76
C SER A 205 5.78 16.85 -20.98
N VAL A 206 6.70 16.62 -20.02
CA VAL A 206 8.10 17.00 -20.17
C VAL A 206 8.77 16.19 -21.29
N GLY A 207 8.49 14.90 -21.41
CA GLY A 207 9.00 14.05 -22.49
C GLY A 207 8.58 14.55 -23.87
N ILE A 208 7.31 14.94 -24.04
CA ILE A 208 6.82 15.58 -25.27
C ILE A 208 7.59 16.88 -25.58
N LEU A 209 7.80 17.73 -24.57
CA LEU A 209 8.55 18.97 -24.73
C LEU A 209 10.00 18.67 -25.14
N GLN A 210 10.66 17.68 -24.50
CA GLN A 210 12.02 17.27 -24.87
C GLN A 210 12.10 16.69 -26.28
N ALA A 211 11.07 15.94 -26.72
CA ALA A 211 11.00 15.45 -28.10
C ALA A 211 10.85 16.62 -29.09
N LEU A 212 10.00 17.63 -28.78
CA LEU A 212 9.87 18.83 -29.60
C LEU A 212 11.16 19.65 -29.67
N CYS A 213 11.97 19.67 -28.62
CA CYS A 213 13.28 20.32 -28.64
C CYS A 213 14.25 19.72 -29.69
N ALA A 214 14.04 18.45 -30.07
CA ALA A 214 14.83 17.82 -31.14
C ALA A 214 14.65 18.50 -32.51
N THR A 215 13.58 19.28 -32.70
CA THR A 215 13.39 20.12 -33.92
C THR A 215 14.36 21.28 -33.98
N GLY A 216 14.96 21.70 -32.85
CA GLY A 216 15.74 22.92 -32.73
C GLY A 216 14.91 24.21 -32.81
N ALA A 217 13.60 24.13 -33.00
CA ALA A 217 12.71 25.30 -33.12
C ALA A 217 12.21 25.81 -31.75
N VAL A 218 12.30 25.02 -30.70
CA VAL A 218 11.89 25.39 -29.33
C VAL A 218 13.04 26.15 -28.67
N SER A 219 12.86 27.42 -28.33
CA SER A 219 13.83 28.18 -27.55
C SER A 219 13.62 27.99 -26.04
N PHE A 220 14.66 28.31 -25.22
CA PHE A 220 14.50 28.36 -23.77
C PHE A 220 13.42 29.36 -23.33
N GLY A 221 13.25 30.48 -24.06
CA GLY A 221 12.18 31.45 -23.81
C GLY A 221 10.79 30.84 -23.93
N THR A 222 10.60 29.86 -24.81
CA THR A 222 9.36 29.10 -24.98
C THR A 222 9.25 27.98 -23.95
N ALA A 223 10.34 27.23 -23.71
CA ALA A 223 10.33 26.05 -22.88
C ALA A 223 10.12 26.34 -21.38
N ILE A 224 10.75 27.40 -20.87
CA ILE A 224 10.69 27.75 -19.43
C ILE A 224 9.25 27.94 -18.92
N PRO A 225 8.43 28.82 -19.52
CA PRO A 225 7.05 28.98 -19.04
C PRO A 225 6.19 27.73 -19.23
N ILE A 226 6.42 26.93 -20.26
CA ILE A 226 5.73 25.65 -20.45
C ILE A 226 6.03 24.70 -19.29
N ILE A 227 7.29 24.55 -18.88
CA ILE A 227 7.71 23.68 -17.74
C ILE A 227 7.01 24.13 -16.45
N MET A 228 6.95 25.43 -16.19
CA MET A 228 6.27 25.95 -15.01
C MET A 228 4.77 25.63 -15.03
N GLY A 229 4.13 25.75 -16.20
CA GLY A 229 2.73 25.37 -16.38
C GLY A 229 2.49 23.87 -16.17
N GLN A 230 3.40 23.02 -16.63
CA GLN A 230 3.31 21.56 -16.47
C GLN A 230 3.21 21.16 -15.00
N ASN A 231 3.95 21.84 -14.11
CA ASN A 231 3.87 21.58 -12.68
C ASN A 231 2.49 21.92 -12.08
N ILE A 232 1.87 23.01 -12.51
CA ILE A 232 0.50 23.36 -12.10
C ILE A 232 -0.50 22.31 -12.62
N GLY A 233 -0.35 21.88 -13.88
CA GLY A 233 -1.23 20.88 -14.51
C GLY A 233 -1.24 19.54 -13.76
N THR A 234 -0.12 19.15 -13.15
CA THR A 234 0.00 17.92 -12.34
C THR A 234 -0.94 17.91 -11.13
N CYS A 235 -1.32 19.08 -10.61
CA CYS A 235 -2.19 19.19 -9.43
C CYS A 235 -3.61 18.68 -9.68
N VAL A 236 -4.05 18.60 -10.94
CA VAL A 236 -5.39 18.12 -11.31
C VAL A 236 -5.62 16.70 -10.82
N THR A 237 -4.63 15.81 -10.91
CA THR A 237 -4.72 14.43 -10.42
C THR A 237 -5.01 14.37 -8.91
N ALA A 238 -4.28 15.18 -8.12
CA ALA A 238 -4.49 15.25 -6.67
C ALA A 238 -5.87 15.83 -6.31
N LEU A 239 -6.34 16.82 -7.07
CA LEU A 239 -7.67 17.42 -6.89
C LEU A 239 -8.79 16.43 -7.21
N ILE A 240 -8.65 15.64 -8.27
CA ILE A 240 -9.62 14.59 -8.60
C ILE A 240 -9.62 13.51 -7.50
N SER A 241 -8.44 13.08 -7.06
CA SER A 241 -8.32 12.03 -6.03
C SER A 241 -8.88 12.43 -4.66
N CYS A 242 -9.01 13.73 -4.38
CA CYS A 242 -9.55 14.20 -3.11
C CYS A 242 -11.09 14.33 -3.10
N ILE A 243 -11.78 14.03 -4.20
CA ILE A 243 -13.24 14.02 -4.25
C ILE A 243 -13.76 12.91 -3.33
N GLY A 244 -14.75 13.23 -2.50
CA GLY A 244 -15.32 12.28 -1.53
C GLY A 244 -14.47 12.05 -0.27
N THR A 245 -13.30 12.70 -0.12
CA THR A 245 -12.42 12.52 1.03
C THR A 245 -12.77 13.43 2.22
N LYS A 246 -12.16 13.13 3.38
CA LYS A 246 -12.20 13.99 4.57
C LYS A 246 -11.47 15.32 4.34
N LYS A 247 -11.72 16.31 5.18
CA LYS A 247 -11.21 17.69 5.06
C LYS A 247 -9.67 17.75 4.93
N ASN A 248 -8.94 17.00 5.75
CA ASN A 248 -7.49 17.04 5.74
C ASN A 248 -6.88 16.48 4.45
N ALA A 249 -7.50 15.47 3.85
CA ALA A 249 -7.10 14.94 2.55
C ALA A 249 -7.32 15.98 1.42
N LYS A 250 -8.47 16.68 1.42
CA LYS A 250 -8.71 17.81 0.54
C LYS A 250 -7.68 18.91 0.73
N ARG A 251 -7.36 19.25 1.99
CA ARG A 251 -6.31 20.23 2.31
C ARG A 251 -4.94 19.81 1.75
N ALA A 252 -4.59 18.53 1.80
CA ALA A 252 -3.35 18.03 1.18
C ALA A 252 -3.31 18.27 -0.34
N ALA A 253 -4.41 18.01 -1.05
CA ALA A 253 -4.51 18.32 -2.48
C ALA A 253 -4.39 19.83 -2.77
N PHE A 254 -5.01 20.68 -1.93
CA PHE A 254 -4.87 22.13 -2.07
C PHE A 254 -3.46 22.62 -1.71
N VAL A 255 -2.75 21.99 -0.78
CA VAL A 255 -1.32 22.29 -0.53
C VAL A 255 -0.50 22.07 -1.81
N HIS A 256 -0.73 20.95 -2.52
CA HIS A 256 -0.05 20.67 -3.77
C HIS A 256 -0.33 21.77 -4.82
N LEU A 257 -1.59 22.16 -4.95
CA LEU A 257 -1.98 23.25 -5.87
C LEU A 257 -1.31 24.58 -5.51
N TYR A 258 -1.38 24.99 -4.23
CA TYR A 258 -0.81 26.26 -3.79
C TYR A 258 0.71 26.29 -3.89
N PHE A 259 1.37 25.20 -3.57
CA PHE A 259 2.82 25.08 -3.75
C PHE A 259 3.21 25.36 -5.21
N ASN A 260 2.54 24.71 -6.17
CA ASN A 260 2.86 24.88 -7.58
C ASN A 260 2.45 26.25 -8.13
N ILE A 261 1.29 26.79 -7.75
CA ILE A 261 0.86 28.13 -8.18
C ILE A 261 1.78 29.19 -7.62
N ILE A 262 2.02 29.20 -6.30
CA ILE A 262 2.85 30.25 -5.65
C ILE A 262 4.28 30.14 -6.16
N GLY A 263 4.84 28.91 -6.23
CA GLY A 263 6.17 28.67 -6.78
C GLY A 263 6.31 29.21 -8.22
N THR A 264 5.34 28.90 -9.07
CA THR A 264 5.31 29.38 -10.47
C THR A 264 5.21 30.90 -10.53
N VAL A 265 4.28 31.52 -9.80
CA VAL A 265 4.08 32.97 -9.83
C VAL A 265 5.33 33.70 -9.35
N VAL A 266 5.90 33.26 -8.22
CA VAL A 266 7.12 33.90 -7.66
C VAL A 266 8.29 33.73 -8.63
N PHE A 267 8.49 32.53 -9.17
CA PHE A 267 9.59 32.27 -10.10
C PHE A 267 9.42 33.08 -11.39
N MET A 268 8.21 33.14 -11.96
CA MET A 268 7.90 33.94 -13.14
C MET A 268 8.20 35.42 -12.91
N VAL A 269 7.68 35.96 -11.79
CA VAL A 269 7.91 37.37 -11.46
C VAL A 269 9.39 37.67 -11.30
N VAL A 270 10.11 36.86 -10.48
CA VAL A 270 11.54 37.06 -10.22
C VAL A 270 12.36 36.89 -11.51
N PHE A 271 12.14 35.80 -12.23
CA PHE A 271 12.91 35.47 -13.44
C PHE A 271 12.76 36.53 -14.53
N TYR A 272 11.52 36.91 -14.86
CA TYR A 272 11.30 37.89 -15.91
C TYR A 272 11.63 39.32 -15.48
N THR A 273 11.53 39.64 -14.17
CA THR A 273 12.03 40.93 -13.65
C THR A 273 13.57 40.98 -13.77
N VAL A 274 14.28 39.94 -13.38
CA VAL A 274 15.74 39.89 -13.54
C VAL A 274 16.11 39.93 -15.03
N ASN A 275 15.38 39.21 -15.88
CA ASN A 275 15.60 39.23 -17.31
C ASN A 275 15.42 40.61 -17.96
N SER A 276 14.51 41.43 -17.42
CA SER A 276 14.33 42.82 -17.95
C SER A 276 15.53 43.71 -17.71
N PHE A 277 16.39 43.40 -16.73
CA PHE A 277 17.64 44.13 -16.46
C PHE A 277 18.86 43.45 -17.06
N VAL A 278 18.94 42.11 -17.02
CA VAL A 278 20.14 41.34 -17.41
C VAL A 278 20.10 40.95 -18.90
N HIS A 279 18.92 40.86 -19.50
CA HIS A 279 18.69 40.45 -20.90
C HIS A 279 19.36 39.11 -21.20
N PHE A 280 18.92 38.02 -20.55
CA PHE A 280 19.46 36.69 -20.71
C PHE A 280 19.47 36.24 -22.17
N GLN A 281 20.65 36.18 -22.78
CA GLN A 281 20.83 35.80 -24.19
C GLN A 281 20.39 34.36 -24.46
N PHE A 282 20.63 33.41 -23.50
CA PHE A 282 20.26 32.00 -23.65
C PHE A 282 18.76 31.75 -23.89
N LEU A 283 17.89 32.72 -23.59
CA LEU A 283 16.44 32.59 -23.86
C LEU A 283 16.15 32.44 -25.35
N ASN A 284 17.01 32.99 -26.22
CA ASN A 284 16.90 32.88 -27.66
C ASN A 284 17.56 31.62 -28.23
N ASP A 285 18.36 30.91 -27.41
CA ASP A 285 19.01 29.68 -27.83
C ASP A 285 18.01 28.55 -27.93
N SER A 286 18.26 27.60 -28.85
CA SER A 286 17.47 26.39 -28.96
C SER A 286 17.61 25.54 -27.70
N ALA A 287 16.48 25.22 -27.09
CA ALA A 287 16.45 24.32 -25.94
C ALA A 287 16.77 22.88 -26.38
N ASN A 288 17.46 22.16 -25.51
CA ASN A 288 17.74 20.74 -25.70
C ASN A 288 17.22 19.93 -24.50
N ALA A 289 17.18 18.61 -24.65
CA ALA A 289 16.62 17.73 -23.62
C ALA A 289 17.32 17.89 -22.25
N ALA A 290 18.63 18.07 -22.22
CA ALA A 290 19.39 18.31 -20.99
C ALA A 290 19.06 19.66 -20.37
N GLY A 291 18.96 20.72 -21.17
CA GLY A 291 18.55 22.05 -20.72
C GLY A 291 17.16 22.05 -20.11
N ILE A 292 16.22 21.30 -20.69
CA ILE A 292 14.88 21.10 -20.12
C ILE A 292 14.97 20.43 -18.72
N ALA A 293 15.81 19.38 -18.59
CA ALA A 293 15.99 18.72 -17.30
C ALA A 293 16.62 19.65 -16.24
N VAL A 294 17.61 20.49 -16.65
CA VAL A 294 18.21 21.51 -15.77
C VAL A 294 17.14 22.53 -15.32
N VAL A 295 16.39 23.12 -16.24
CA VAL A 295 15.35 24.11 -15.92
C VAL A 295 14.30 23.51 -14.99
N HIS A 296 13.85 22.29 -15.29
CA HIS A 296 12.88 21.59 -14.47
C HIS A 296 13.40 21.34 -13.04
N SER A 297 14.68 20.92 -12.91
CA SER A 297 15.30 20.68 -11.61
C SER A 297 15.52 21.98 -10.83
N VAL A 298 16.07 23.01 -11.47
CA VAL A 298 16.28 24.32 -10.84
C VAL A 298 14.99 24.91 -10.34
N PHE A 299 13.92 24.86 -11.14
CA PHE A 299 12.62 25.36 -10.74
C PHE A 299 12.06 24.62 -9.51
N ASN A 300 12.03 23.27 -9.53
CA ASN A 300 11.44 22.50 -8.44
C ASN A 300 12.26 22.58 -7.14
N VAL A 301 13.60 22.57 -7.25
CA VAL A 301 14.49 22.76 -6.08
C VAL A 301 14.35 24.17 -5.51
N ALA A 302 14.39 25.21 -6.37
CA ALA A 302 14.26 26.59 -5.93
C ALA A 302 12.88 26.87 -5.31
N ALA A 303 11.79 26.39 -5.91
CA ALA A 303 10.45 26.52 -5.35
C ALA A 303 10.32 25.82 -4.00
N THR A 304 10.93 24.64 -3.86
CA THR A 304 10.95 23.91 -2.58
C THR A 304 11.75 24.67 -1.52
N LEU A 305 12.97 25.11 -1.83
CA LEU A 305 13.80 25.86 -0.88
C LEU A 305 13.14 27.17 -0.45
N LEU A 306 12.46 27.84 -1.36
CA LEU A 306 11.74 29.08 -1.10
C LEU A 306 10.52 28.84 -0.18
N LEU A 307 9.72 27.82 -0.44
CA LEU A 307 8.45 27.60 0.23
C LEU A 307 8.53 26.69 1.44
N LEU A 308 9.62 25.93 1.60
CA LEU A 308 9.82 25.04 2.75
C LEU A 308 9.75 25.76 4.11
N PRO A 309 10.38 26.94 4.30
CA PRO A 309 10.23 27.72 5.54
C PRO A 309 8.77 28.16 5.81
N PHE A 310 7.98 28.29 4.73
CA PHE A 310 6.58 28.71 4.77
C PHE A 310 5.59 27.52 4.68
N SER A 311 6.05 26.30 4.95
CA SER A 311 5.20 25.08 4.93
C SER A 311 3.96 25.21 5.81
N GLY A 312 4.07 25.81 7.00
CA GLY A 312 2.92 26.11 7.87
C GLY A 312 1.96 27.16 7.27
N GLY A 313 2.46 28.06 6.43
CA GLY A 313 1.63 29.02 5.68
C GLY A 313 0.79 28.34 4.60
N LEU A 314 1.35 27.36 3.89
CA LEU A 314 0.62 26.56 2.91
C LEU A 314 -0.47 25.71 3.58
N GLU A 315 -0.16 25.09 4.73
CA GLU A 315 -1.13 24.36 5.55
C GLU A 315 -2.28 25.28 5.97
N LYS A 316 -1.96 26.48 6.48
CA LYS A 316 -2.96 27.49 6.88
C LYS A 316 -3.83 27.94 5.71
N LEU A 317 -3.24 28.18 4.54
CA LEU A 317 -3.97 28.57 3.33
C LEU A 317 -4.95 27.47 2.88
N ALA A 318 -4.51 26.22 2.89
CA ALA A 318 -5.35 25.08 2.58
C ALA A 318 -6.50 24.91 3.60
N THR A 319 -6.23 25.18 4.88
CA THR A 319 -7.25 25.15 5.95
C THR A 319 -8.29 26.28 5.78
N LEU A 320 -7.87 27.46 5.36
CA LEU A 320 -8.79 28.57 5.06
C LEU A 320 -9.70 28.26 3.85
N THR A 321 -9.21 27.49 2.89
CA THR A 321 -9.97 27.10 1.70
C THR A 321 -10.97 25.98 2.03
N VAL A 322 -10.51 24.97 2.76
CA VAL A 322 -11.34 23.85 3.22
C VAL A 322 -11.61 24.06 4.70
N ARG A 323 -12.66 24.82 5.00
CA ARG A 323 -13.02 25.19 6.37
C ARG A 323 -13.60 23.99 7.14
N ASP A 324 -13.40 24.00 8.45
CA ASP A 324 -14.11 23.11 9.35
C ASP A 324 -15.58 23.57 9.38
N LYS A 325 -16.49 22.75 8.85
CA LYS A 325 -17.91 22.83 9.23
C LYS A 325 -18.06 21.96 10.48
N ASP A 326 -18.92 22.35 11.39
CA ASP A 326 -19.29 21.55 12.56
C ASP A 326 -19.98 20.26 12.08
N GLU A 327 -19.21 19.29 11.64
CA GLU A 327 -19.65 17.92 11.48
C GLU A 327 -19.54 17.30 12.88
N VAL A 328 -20.67 16.93 13.45
CA VAL A 328 -20.71 16.04 14.60
C VAL A 328 -19.96 14.77 14.16
N GLU A 329 -18.73 14.60 14.61
CA GLU A 329 -18.03 13.34 14.46
C GLU A 329 -18.94 12.28 15.08
N LYS A 330 -19.49 11.39 14.26
CA LYS A 330 -20.14 10.20 14.80
C LYS A 330 -19.08 9.52 15.64
N ASN A 331 -19.38 9.29 16.92
CA ASN A 331 -18.53 8.50 17.81
C ASN A 331 -18.41 7.08 17.21
N THR A 332 -17.43 6.90 16.34
CA THR A 332 -17.05 5.58 15.84
C THR A 332 -16.26 4.90 16.95
N PRO A 333 -16.57 3.67 17.34
CA PRO A 333 -15.76 2.93 18.29
C PRO A 333 -14.27 2.99 17.93
N ALA A 334 -13.42 3.12 18.94
CA ALA A 334 -11.97 3.24 18.72
C ALA A 334 -11.41 2.01 17.99
N GLU A 335 -12.01 0.87 18.22
CA GLU A 335 -11.69 -0.42 17.61
C GLU A 335 -11.88 -0.41 16.08
N LEU A 336 -12.83 0.36 15.53
CA LEU A 336 -13.07 0.48 14.08
C LEU A 336 -12.11 1.47 13.38
N GLU A 337 -11.24 2.16 14.11
CA GLU A 337 -10.28 3.13 13.54
C GLU A 337 -9.32 2.48 12.52
N MET A 338 -8.93 1.21 12.74
CA MET A 338 -8.01 0.50 11.85
C MET A 338 -8.60 0.24 10.46
N LEU A 339 -9.92 0.09 10.31
CA LEU A 339 -10.59 -0.07 9.01
C LEU A 339 -10.39 1.14 8.09
N LYS A 340 -10.11 2.32 8.65
CA LYS A 340 -9.79 3.52 7.86
C LYS A 340 -8.51 3.37 7.02
N ARG A 341 -7.68 2.35 7.31
CA ARG A 341 -6.48 2.01 6.52
C ARG A 341 -6.82 1.33 5.19
N LEU A 342 -8.04 0.81 5.03
CA LEU A 342 -8.53 0.17 3.81
C LEU A 342 -9.07 1.22 2.82
N ASP A 343 -8.22 2.18 2.45
CA ASP A 343 -8.61 3.23 1.52
C ASP A 343 -8.52 2.74 0.07
N ALA A 344 -9.60 2.94 -0.72
CA ALA A 344 -9.67 2.49 -2.11
C ALA A 344 -8.57 3.07 -3.01
N ARG A 345 -7.99 4.22 -2.66
CA ARG A 345 -6.88 4.85 -3.41
C ARG A 345 -5.60 4.04 -3.33
N PHE A 346 -5.41 3.26 -2.27
CA PHE A 346 -4.26 2.36 -2.17
C PHE A 346 -4.31 1.19 -3.16
N LEU A 347 -5.50 0.85 -3.68
CA LEU A 347 -5.65 -0.16 -4.72
C LEU A 347 -4.93 0.20 -6.03
N GLU A 348 -4.57 1.47 -6.24
CA GLU A 348 -3.70 1.89 -7.34
C GLU A 348 -2.22 1.50 -7.14
N LYS A 349 -1.86 1.11 -5.91
CA LYS A 349 -0.54 0.56 -5.55
C LYS A 349 -0.72 -0.73 -4.75
N PRO A 350 -0.95 -1.86 -5.44
CA PRO A 350 -1.40 -3.11 -4.83
C PRO A 350 -0.50 -3.63 -3.71
N ALA A 351 0.81 -3.61 -3.86
CA ALA A 351 1.75 -4.05 -2.83
C ALA A 351 1.61 -3.26 -1.51
N PHE A 352 1.35 -1.95 -1.61
CA PHE A 352 1.08 -1.11 -0.44
C PHE A 352 -0.27 -1.44 0.19
N ALA A 353 -1.30 -1.62 -0.62
CA ALA A 353 -2.65 -2.00 -0.17
C ALA A 353 -2.64 -3.35 0.57
N VAL A 354 -1.88 -4.35 0.06
CA VAL A 354 -1.67 -5.65 0.73
C VAL A 354 -1.06 -5.45 2.12
N GLY A 355 0.01 -4.65 2.22
CA GLY A 355 0.66 -4.37 3.50
C GLY A 355 -0.31 -3.81 4.55
N HIS A 356 -1.13 -2.81 4.19
CA HIS A 356 -2.14 -2.26 5.10
C HIS A 356 -3.25 -3.25 5.44
N CYS A 357 -3.68 -4.03 4.45
CA CYS A 357 -4.70 -5.04 4.67
C CYS A 357 -4.26 -6.09 5.70
N ILE A 358 -3.02 -6.59 5.59
CA ILE A 358 -2.45 -7.53 6.56
C ILE A 358 -2.34 -6.90 7.97
N GLU A 359 -1.95 -5.64 8.09
CA GLU A 359 -1.95 -4.93 9.38
C GLU A 359 -3.36 -4.86 10.02
N VAL A 360 -4.39 -4.68 9.19
CA VAL A 360 -5.79 -4.68 9.65
C VAL A 360 -6.22 -6.08 10.11
N VAL A 361 -5.83 -7.14 9.39
CA VAL A 361 -6.11 -8.53 9.80
C VAL A 361 -5.37 -8.87 11.11
N LYS A 362 -4.13 -8.44 11.28
CA LYS A 362 -3.38 -8.62 12.55
C LYS A 362 -4.11 -7.97 13.73
N TYR A 363 -4.68 -6.78 13.51
CA TYR A 363 -5.48 -6.12 14.55
C TYR A 363 -6.80 -6.87 14.82
N MET A 364 -7.48 -7.37 13.80
CA MET A 364 -8.66 -8.22 13.93
C MET A 364 -8.34 -9.49 14.76
N ALA A 365 -7.19 -10.12 14.51
CA ALA A 365 -6.74 -11.27 15.30
C ALA A 365 -6.57 -10.92 16.78
N GLN A 366 -6.04 -9.74 17.09
CA GLN A 366 -5.92 -9.29 18.47
C GLN A 366 -7.30 -9.03 19.12
N LEU A 367 -8.27 -8.50 18.37
CA LEU A 367 -9.65 -8.32 18.86
C LEU A 367 -10.31 -9.68 19.13
N SER A 368 -10.17 -10.66 18.23
CA SER A 368 -10.72 -12.02 18.42
C SER A 368 -10.11 -12.70 19.64
N LYS A 369 -8.77 -12.59 19.84
CA LYS A 369 -8.13 -13.04 21.08
C LYS A 369 -8.73 -12.40 22.32
N ASN A 370 -8.91 -11.08 22.32
CA ASN A 370 -9.47 -10.36 23.46
C ASN A 370 -10.91 -10.81 23.75
N SER A 371 -11.74 -11.04 22.71
CA SER A 371 -13.10 -11.56 22.82
C SER A 371 -13.10 -12.95 23.50
N VAL A 372 -12.25 -13.87 23.03
CA VAL A 372 -12.11 -15.22 23.63
C VAL A 372 -11.62 -15.14 25.07
N ASP A 373 -10.59 -14.36 25.37
CA ASP A 373 -10.06 -14.21 26.74
C ASP A 373 -11.11 -13.68 27.72
N MET A 374 -11.91 -12.68 27.28
CA MET A 374 -13.03 -12.16 28.08
C MET A 374 -14.12 -13.22 28.30
N ALA A 375 -14.52 -13.94 27.26
CA ALA A 375 -15.54 -15.00 27.36
C ALA A 375 -15.09 -16.11 28.29
N LEU A 376 -13.84 -16.54 28.22
CA LEU A 376 -13.25 -17.55 29.10
C LEU A 376 -13.20 -17.11 30.57
N SER A 377 -13.05 -15.80 30.84
CA SER A 377 -13.06 -15.24 32.20
C SER A 377 -14.45 -15.34 32.87
N LEU A 378 -15.54 -15.28 32.10
CA LEU A 378 -16.91 -15.39 32.57
C LEU A 378 -17.25 -16.77 33.15
N VAL A 379 -16.49 -17.79 32.78
CA VAL A 379 -16.69 -19.17 33.30
C VAL A 379 -16.30 -19.28 34.78
N ASP A 380 -15.31 -18.50 35.20
CA ASP A 380 -14.88 -18.47 36.61
C ASP A 380 -15.77 -17.53 37.45
N ASN A 381 -16.08 -16.35 36.92
CA ASN A 381 -16.88 -15.35 37.59
C ASN A 381 -17.68 -14.55 36.55
N TYR A 382 -19.00 -14.71 36.55
CA TYR A 382 -19.87 -14.00 35.61
C TYR A 382 -19.95 -12.53 35.95
N ASP A 383 -19.76 -11.68 34.92
CA ASP A 383 -19.92 -10.23 34.96
C ASP A 383 -20.67 -9.76 33.70
N GLU A 384 -21.85 -9.17 33.88
CA GLU A 384 -22.70 -8.65 32.80
C GLU A 384 -21.96 -7.65 31.91
N ALA A 385 -21.18 -6.74 32.51
CA ALA A 385 -20.45 -5.72 31.76
C ALA A 385 -19.34 -6.33 30.89
N VAL A 386 -18.77 -7.46 31.27
CA VAL A 386 -17.80 -8.21 30.45
C VAL A 386 -18.53 -8.93 29.31
N ARG A 387 -19.69 -9.53 29.62
CA ARG A 387 -20.54 -10.18 28.59
C ARG A 387 -20.94 -9.20 27.49
N ASP A 388 -21.40 -8.00 27.86
CA ASP A 388 -21.80 -6.96 26.91
C ASP A 388 -20.62 -6.52 26.04
N LYS A 389 -19.40 -6.44 26.59
CA LYS A 389 -18.19 -6.16 25.82
C LYS A 389 -17.84 -7.28 24.83
N VAL A 390 -18.09 -8.53 25.16
CA VAL A 390 -17.90 -9.65 24.22
C VAL A 390 -18.87 -9.53 23.06
N GLU A 391 -20.15 -9.16 23.31
CA GLU A 391 -21.16 -8.93 22.26
C GLU A 391 -20.78 -7.74 21.38
N ASP A 392 -20.32 -6.63 21.97
CA ASP A 392 -19.85 -5.45 21.20
C ASP A 392 -18.63 -5.82 20.31
N LEU A 393 -17.70 -6.63 20.83
CA LEU A 393 -16.52 -7.06 20.07
C LEU A 393 -16.87 -8.00 18.93
N GLU A 394 -17.84 -8.90 19.11
CA GLU A 394 -18.34 -9.76 18.03
C GLU A 394 -18.87 -8.93 16.88
N GLY A 395 -19.78 -7.94 17.12
CA GLY A 395 -20.30 -7.07 16.07
C GLY A 395 -19.22 -6.20 15.40
N ILE A 396 -18.14 -5.85 16.12
CA ILE A 396 -16.98 -5.17 15.56
C ILE A 396 -16.18 -6.12 14.66
N ILE A 397 -15.92 -7.35 15.08
CA ILE A 397 -15.15 -8.36 14.34
C ILE A 397 -15.87 -8.77 13.07
N ASP A 398 -17.20 -8.95 13.11
CA ASP A 398 -18.05 -9.17 11.95
C ASP A 398 -17.90 -8.02 10.92
N THR A 399 -17.93 -6.77 11.39
CA THR A 399 -17.64 -5.61 10.52
C THR A 399 -16.24 -5.68 9.88
N TYR A 400 -15.24 -6.17 10.60
CA TYR A 400 -13.88 -6.39 10.06
C TYR A 400 -13.88 -7.45 8.97
N GLU A 401 -14.57 -8.57 9.17
CA GLU A 401 -14.66 -9.65 8.18
C GLU A 401 -15.21 -9.12 6.86
N ASP A 402 -16.37 -8.45 6.90
CA ASP A 402 -17.04 -7.86 5.75
C ASP A 402 -16.19 -6.83 5.00
N GLU A 403 -15.64 -5.85 5.71
CA GLU A 403 -14.88 -4.74 5.11
C GLU A 403 -13.52 -5.21 4.56
N VAL A 404 -12.80 -6.04 5.32
CA VAL A 404 -11.51 -6.61 4.91
C VAL A 404 -11.71 -7.57 3.74
N GLY A 405 -12.70 -8.47 3.82
CA GLY A 405 -13.04 -9.42 2.77
C GLY A 405 -13.37 -8.71 1.45
N SER A 406 -14.26 -7.70 1.52
CA SER A 406 -14.62 -6.86 0.37
C SER A 406 -13.41 -6.13 -0.23
N TYR A 407 -12.48 -5.65 0.61
CA TYR A 407 -11.27 -4.98 0.15
C TYR A 407 -10.29 -5.96 -0.50
N MET A 408 -10.07 -7.13 0.10
CA MET A 408 -9.21 -8.19 -0.45
C MET A 408 -9.70 -8.72 -1.80
N VAL A 409 -11.02 -8.87 -1.98
CA VAL A 409 -11.61 -9.24 -3.28
C VAL A 409 -11.30 -8.20 -4.35
N LYS A 410 -11.40 -6.89 -4.03
CA LYS A 410 -11.00 -5.84 -4.97
C LYS A 410 -9.49 -5.87 -5.26
N LEU A 411 -8.69 -6.18 -4.25
CA LEU A 411 -7.25 -6.26 -4.34
C LEU A 411 -6.79 -7.45 -5.20
N SER A 412 -7.45 -8.61 -5.09
CA SER A 412 -7.17 -9.80 -5.90
C SER A 412 -7.42 -9.60 -7.40
N SER A 413 -8.23 -8.60 -7.78
CA SER A 413 -8.45 -8.23 -9.19
C SER A 413 -7.33 -7.37 -9.77
N LYS A 414 -6.34 -6.96 -8.97
CA LYS A 414 -5.19 -6.17 -9.40
C LYS A 414 -3.99 -7.06 -9.75
N GLU A 415 -3.01 -6.51 -10.46
CA GLU A 415 -1.74 -7.22 -10.70
C GLU A 415 -0.92 -7.26 -9.42
N LEU A 416 -0.92 -8.40 -8.75
CA LEU A 416 -0.16 -8.69 -7.54
C LEU A 416 1.13 -9.47 -7.88
N SER A 417 2.16 -9.32 -7.05
CA SER A 417 3.25 -10.28 -7.01
C SER A 417 2.73 -11.65 -6.53
N HIS A 418 3.47 -12.72 -6.80
CA HIS A 418 3.08 -14.05 -6.30
C HIS A 418 2.98 -14.05 -4.77
N GLU A 419 3.96 -13.44 -4.09
CA GLU A 419 3.98 -13.30 -2.62
C GLU A 419 2.75 -12.53 -2.11
N ASP A 420 2.41 -11.39 -2.75
CA ASP A 420 1.26 -10.59 -2.34
C ASP A 420 -0.07 -11.32 -2.63
N SER A 421 -0.15 -12.04 -3.74
CA SER A 421 -1.32 -12.87 -4.08
C SER A 421 -1.53 -13.98 -3.04
N GLN A 422 -0.46 -14.64 -2.62
CA GLN A 422 -0.52 -15.64 -1.54
C GLN A 422 -0.99 -15.01 -0.21
N LYS A 423 -0.44 -13.85 0.17
CA LYS A 423 -0.86 -13.13 1.39
C LYS A 423 -2.35 -12.78 1.37
N VAL A 424 -2.86 -12.29 0.24
CA VAL A 424 -4.28 -11.97 0.08
C VAL A 424 -5.15 -13.23 0.18
N SER A 425 -4.74 -14.33 -0.49
CA SER A 425 -5.47 -15.60 -0.44
C SER A 425 -5.56 -16.15 0.98
N ILE A 426 -4.45 -16.16 1.71
CA ILE A 426 -4.41 -16.61 3.10
C ILE A 426 -5.22 -15.68 4.00
N GLY A 427 -5.08 -14.36 3.81
CA GLY A 427 -5.86 -13.39 4.56
C GLY A 427 -7.36 -13.63 4.46
N LEU A 428 -7.87 -13.97 3.26
CA LEU A 428 -9.29 -14.30 3.05
C LEU A 428 -9.75 -15.55 3.82
N HIS A 429 -8.89 -16.53 4.05
CA HIS A 429 -9.21 -17.68 4.90
C HIS A 429 -9.13 -17.32 6.37
N VAL A 430 -8.09 -16.61 6.78
CA VAL A 430 -7.84 -16.25 8.18
C VAL A 430 -8.95 -15.37 8.76
N ILE A 431 -9.49 -14.39 8.00
CA ILE A 431 -10.55 -13.52 8.52
C ILE A 431 -11.80 -14.30 8.92
N GLY A 432 -12.19 -15.32 8.16
CA GLY A 432 -13.33 -16.17 8.51
C GLY A 432 -13.09 -17.03 9.75
N ASP A 433 -11.85 -17.54 9.96
CA ASP A 433 -11.53 -18.27 11.19
C ASP A 433 -11.49 -17.35 12.42
N LEU A 434 -11.01 -16.11 12.27
CA LEU A 434 -10.99 -15.11 13.34
C LEU A 434 -12.40 -14.65 13.74
N GLU A 435 -13.31 -14.49 12.79
CA GLU A 435 -14.73 -14.19 13.04
C GLU A 435 -15.37 -15.35 13.81
N ARG A 436 -15.21 -16.61 13.37
CA ARG A 436 -15.75 -17.78 14.05
C ARG A 436 -15.23 -17.97 15.46
N MET A 437 -13.95 -17.61 15.74
CA MET A 437 -13.45 -17.59 17.11
C MET A 437 -14.26 -16.63 17.99
N SER A 438 -14.67 -15.47 17.45
CA SER A 438 -15.50 -14.50 18.17
C SER A 438 -16.94 -15.00 18.35
N ASP A 439 -17.52 -15.68 17.36
CA ASP A 439 -18.82 -16.35 17.46
C ASP A 439 -18.88 -17.39 18.58
N HIS A 440 -17.80 -18.16 18.70
CA HIS A 440 -17.68 -19.11 19.80
C HIS A 440 -17.50 -18.39 21.15
N ALA A 441 -16.82 -17.24 21.18
CA ALA A 441 -16.66 -16.44 22.40
C ALA A 441 -18.02 -15.91 22.92
N ILE A 442 -18.86 -15.32 22.05
CA ILE A 442 -20.18 -14.87 22.49
C ILE A 442 -21.08 -16.04 22.90
N THR A 443 -20.96 -17.20 22.23
CA THR A 443 -21.68 -18.42 22.62
C THR A 443 -21.27 -18.87 24.02
N ILE A 444 -19.97 -18.86 24.35
CA ILE A 444 -19.45 -19.16 25.70
C ILE A 444 -20.04 -18.17 26.73
N ALA A 445 -20.00 -16.87 26.42
CA ALA A 445 -20.54 -15.83 27.30
C ALA A 445 -22.06 -16.00 27.56
N ASP A 446 -22.82 -16.38 26.55
CA ASP A 446 -24.27 -16.65 26.67
C ASP A 446 -24.56 -17.93 27.49
N ILE A 447 -23.72 -18.95 27.42
CA ILE A 447 -23.82 -20.14 28.31
C ILE A 447 -23.62 -19.70 29.76
N CYS A 448 -22.58 -18.89 30.03
CA CYS A 448 -22.32 -18.36 31.38
C CYS A 448 -23.46 -17.49 31.89
N ARG A 449 -24.07 -16.64 31.04
CA ARG A 449 -25.27 -15.84 31.39
C ARG A 449 -26.42 -16.74 31.82
N LYS A 450 -26.79 -17.73 31.01
CA LYS A 450 -27.89 -18.67 31.30
C LYS A 450 -27.64 -19.42 32.60
N MET A 451 -26.39 -19.83 32.87
CA MET A 451 -26.05 -20.48 34.14
C MET A 451 -26.19 -19.54 35.32
N ASN A 452 -25.77 -18.28 35.19
CA ASN A 452 -25.89 -17.27 36.24
C ASN A 452 -27.37 -16.96 36.54
N GLU A 453 -28.21 -16.75 35.52
CA GLU A 453 -29.65 -16.54 35.63
C GLU A 453 -30.35 -17.70 36.34
N ALA A 454 -29.91 -18.93 36.08
CA ALA A 454 -30.44 -20.15 36.75
C ALA A 454 -29.86 -20.38 38.15
N GLY A 455 -28.92 -19.57 38.63
CA GLY A 455 -28.21 -19.77 39.89
C GLY A 455 -27.40 -21.08 39.90
N ALA A 456 -27.05 -21.60 38.72
CA ALA A 456 -26.38 -22.87 38.55
C ALA A 456 -24.86 -22.72 38.57
N SER A 457 -24.14 -23.65 39.20
CA SER A 457 -22.68 -23.65 39.20
C SER A 457 -22.10 -25.06 39.07
N PHE A 458 -20.97 -25.16 38.43
CA PHE A 458 -20.24 -26.45 38.34
C PHE A 458 -19.67 -26.86 39.69
N SER A 459 -19.54 -28.18 39.90
CA SER A 459 -18.84 -28.72 41.08
C SER A 459 -17.37 -28.31 41.07
N GLU A 460 -16.73 -28.21 42.23
CA GLU A 460 -15.30 -27.84 42.36
C GLU A 460 -14.38 -28.70 41.49
N LYS A 461 -14.70 -29.98 41.35
CA LYS A 461 -13.95 -30.87 40.47
C LYS A 461 -14.13 -30.53 39.00
N ALA A 462 -15.35 -30.19 38.55
CA ALA A 462 -15.63 -29.76 37.19
C ALA A 462 -14.97 -28.40 36.90
N LYS A 463 -14.98 -27.46 37.85
CA LYS A 463 -14.27 -26.19 37.75
C LYS A 463 -12.76 -26.38 37.57
N SER A 464 -12.16 -27.28 38.34
CA SER A 464 -10.73 -27.60 38.20
C SER A 464 -10.40 -28.19 36.83
N GLU A 465 -11.24 -29.12 36.31
CA GLU A 465 -11.07 -29.69 34.96
C GLU A 465 -11.22 -28.63 33.88
N LEU A 466 -12.24 -27.76 33.99
CA LEU A 466 -12.47 -26.62 33.08
C LEU A 466 -11.35 -25.59 33.17
N GLY A 467 -10.75 -25.37 34.34
CA GLY A 467 -9.61 -24.48 34.50
C GLY A 467 -8.42 -24.90 33.66
N VAL A 468 -8.05 -26.23 33.75
CA VAL A 468 -6.98 -26.79 32.91
C VAL A 468 -7.30 -26.63 31.41
N TYR A 469 -8.56 -26.89 31.03
CA TYR A 469 -8.98 -26.76 29.63
C TYR A 469 -8.95 -25.32 29.16
N LYS A 470 -9.44 -24.36 29.97
CA LYS A 470 -9.36 -22.95 29.72
C LYS A 470 -7.92 -22.48 29.46
N ASP A 471 -6.98 -22.88 30.35
CA ASP A 471 -5.57 -22.52 30.22
C ASP A 471 -4.97 -23.05 28.90
N ALA A 472 -5.36 -24.23 28.45
CA ALA A 472 -4.95 -24.78 27.15
C ALA A 472 -5.50 -23.96 25.97
N VAL A 473 -6.78 -23.58 26.03
CA VAL A 473 -7.41 -22.74 24.98
C VAL A 473 -6.80 -21.34 24.95
N GLN A 474 -6.55 -20.73 26.10
CA GLN A 474 -5.88 -19.41 26.15
C GLN A 474 -4.45 -19.48 25.57
N ASN A 475 -3.75 -20.58 25.82
CA ASN A 475 -2.41 -20.78 25.28
C ASN A 475 -2.43 -20.90 23.75
N ILE A 476 -3.31 -21.75 23.19
CA ILE A 476 -3.37 -21.93 21.73
C ILE A 476 -3.79 -20.64 21.02
N VAL A 477 -4.77 -19.90 21.55
CA VAL A 477 -5.19 -18.60 21.00
C VAL A 477 -4.05 -17.59 21.03
N SER A 478 -3.34 -17.49 22.16
CA SER A 478 -2.20 -16.58 22.31
C SER A 478 -1.08 -16.92 21.34
N MET A 479 -0.71 -18.20 21.26
CA MET A 479 0.32 -18.71 20.36
C MET A 479 -0.01 -18.43 18.90
N THR A 480 -1.25 -18.70 18.47
CA THR A 480 -1.70 -18.48 17.10
C THR A 480 -1.66 -17.00 16.73
N VAL A 481 -2.21 -16.13 17.59
CA VAL A 481 -2.23 -14.67 17.32
C VAL A 481 -0.83 -14.07 17.34
N GLU A 482 0.04 -14.52 18.26
CA GLU A 482 1.45 -14.06 18.29
C GLU A 482 2.24 -14.54 17.07
N ALA A 483 2.05 -15.80 16.66
CA ALA A 483 2.66 -16.34 15.45
C ALA A 483 2.22 -15.54 14.22
N TYR A 484 0.93 -15.22 14.10
CA TYR A 484 0.39 -14.45 12.98
C TYR A 484 0.90 -13.00 12.97
N ASP A 485 0.95 -12.34 14.14
CA ASP A 485 1.44 -10.96 14.25
C ASP A 485 2.92 -10.85 13.87
N LYS A 486 3.75 -11.78 14.35
CA LYS A 486 5.19 -11.81 14.10
C LYS A 486 5.58 -12.49 12.78
N GLU A 487 4.63 -13.10 12.08
CA GLU A 487 4.86 -13.95 10.90
C GLU A 487 5.85 -15.10 11.22
N ASP A 488 5.75 -15.64 12.45
CA ASP A 488 6.65 -16.68 12.96
C ASP A 488 6.11 -18.07 12.64
N LEU A 489 6.70 -18.67 11.61
CA LEU A 489 6.30 -20.01 11.15
C LEU A 489 6.78 -21.13 12.09
N GLN A 490 7.78 -20.91 12.94
CA GLN A 490 8.18 -21.91 13.93
C GLN A 490 7.15 -21.98 15.05
N GLU A 491 6.68 -20.82 15.52
CA GLU A 491 5.60 -20.76 16.50
C GLU A 491 4.29 -21.33 15.92
N ALA A 492 3.95 -20.99 14.67
CA ALA A 492 2.78 -21.56 13.98
C ALA A 492 2.82 -23.11 13.91
N TYR A 493 4.00 -23.70 13.75
CA TYR A 493 4.17 -25.16 13.73
C TYR A 493 3.81 -25.82 15.08
N HIS A 494 3.90 -25.11 16.20
CA HIS A 494 3.58 -25.63 17.53
C HIS A 494 2.07 -25.62 17.83
N VAL A 495 1.26 -24.92 17.03
CA VAL A 495 -0.19 -24.82 17.25
C VAL A 495 -0.87 -26.18 17.08
N GLU A 496 -0.56 -26.92 16.03
CA GLU A 496 -1.19 -28.20 15.71
C GLU A 496 -0.93 -29.30 16.78
N PRO A 497 0.29 -29.46 17.29
CA PRO A 497 0.52 -30.39 18.43
C PRO A 497 -0.27 -30.02 19.70
N LEU A 498 -0.51 -28.71 19.93
CA LEU A 498 -1.32 -28.26 21.07
C LEU A 498 -2.81 -28.48 20.81
N GLU A 499 -3.30 -28.27 19.58
CA GLU A 499 -4.68 -28.57 19.18
C GLU A 499 -5.00 -30.06 19.40
N GLU A 500 -4.13 -30.98 18.97
CA GLU A 500 -4.32 -32.42 19.17
C GLU A 500 -4.35 -32.80 20.68
N ALA A 501 -3.54 -32.13 21.50
CA ALA A 501 -3.57 -32.32 22.96
C ALA A 501 -4.90 -31.79 23.57
N ILE A 502 -5.46 -30.70 23.01
CA ILE A 502 -6.76 -30.13 23.38
C ILE A 502 -7.90 -31.12 23.04
N ASN A 503 -7.86 -31.77 21.88
CA ASN A 503 -8.84 -32.78 21.47
C ASN A 503 -8.85 -34.00 22.43
N GLU A 504 -7.66 -34.44 22.87
CA GLU A 504 -7.57 -35.51 23.89
C GLU A 504 -8.14 -35.01 25.23
N LEU A 505 -7.83 -33.77 25.62
CA LEU A 505 -8.35 -33.15 26.84
C LEU A 505 -9.89 -33.01 26.81
N ASN A 506 -10.49 -32.63 25.69
CA ASN A 506 -11.94 -32.57 25.47
C ASN A 506 -12.57 -33.97 25.77
N SER A 507 -12.01 -35.01 25.15
CA SER A 507 -12.45 -36.39 25.36
C SER A 507 -12.34 -36.82 26.82
N ALA A 508 -11.27 -36.41 27.51
CA ALA A 508 -11.04 -36.73 28.93
C ALA A 508 -12.08 -36.02 29.83
N VAL A 509 -12.38 -34.73 29.60
CA VAL A 509 -13.39 -33.96 30.36
C VAL A 509 -14.78 -34.55 30.13
N LYS A 510 -15.15 -34.89 28.90
CA LYS A 510 -16.42 -35.59 28.57
C LYS A 510 -16.55 -36.90 29.35
N LYS A 511 -15.51 -37.70 29.37
CA LYS A 511 -15.49 -39.01 30.12
C LYS A 511 -15.64 -38.83 31.64
N GLN A 512 -15.00 -37.83 32.21
CA GLN A 512 -15.15 -37.54 33.65
C GLN A 512 -16.56 -37.00 33.96
N HIS A 513 -17.13 -36.20 33.08
CA HIS A 513 -18.50 -35.71 33.22
C HIS A 513 -19.53 -36.86 33.21
N ILE A 514 -19.44 -37.77 32.26
CA ILE A 514 -20.31 -38.97 32.19
C ILE A 514 -20.26 -39.77 33.51
N LYS A 515 -19.06 -39.97 34.10
CA LYS A 515 -18.89 -40.63 35.38
C LYS A 515 -19.58 -39.87 36.53
N ARG A 516 -19.62 -38.54 36.51
CA ARG A 516 -20.33 -37.73 37.51
C ARG A 516 -21.84 -37.87 37.37
N LEU A 517 -22.38 -37.84 36.11
CA LEU A 517 -23.81 -38.10 35.83
C LEU A 517 -24.25 -39.50 36.34
N GLN A 518 -23.50 -40.55 36.02
CA GLN A 518 -23.80 -41.90 36.47
C GLN A 518 -23.81 -42.05 37.99
N LYS A 519 -23.05 -41.22 38.72
CA LYS A 519 -23.02 -41.19 40.18
C LYS A 519 -24.04 -40.24 40.82
N GLY A 520 -24.93 -39.62 40.00
CA GLY A 520 -25.90 -38.66 40.50
C GLY A 520 -25.31 -37.37 41.08
N LYS A 521 -24.05 -37.02 40.68
CA LYS A 521 -23.33 -35.84 41.19
C LYS A 521 -23.42 -34.62 40.25
N CYS A 522 -24.23 -34.69 39.23
CA CYS A 522 -24.47 -33.61 38.27
C CYS A 522 -25.89 -33.71 37.77
N THR A 523 -26.53 -32.56 37.49
CA THR A 523 -27.83 -32.50 36.84
C THR A 523 -27.69 -32.58 35.31
N ILE A 524 -28.79 -32.92 34.62
CA ILE A 524 -28.79 -33.01 33.15
C ILE A 524 -28.57 -31.63 32.55
N GLU A 525 -29.18 -30.57 33.10
CA GLU A 525 -29.05 -29.19 32.63
C GLU A 525 -27.60 -28.71 32.71
N LEU A 526 -26.90 -28.95 33.83
CA LEU A 526 -25.49 -28.64 33.97
C LEU A 526 -24.60 -29.49 33.02
N GLY A 527 -25.06 -30.70 32.71
CA GLY A 527 -24.43 -31.56 31.73
C GLY A 527 -24.44 -30.99 30.33
N ILE A 528 -25.62 -30.49 29.91
CA ILE A 528 -25.78 -29.81 28.59
C ILE A 528 -24.93 -28.54 28.54
N SER A 529 -24.96 -27.72 29.60
CA SER A 529 -24.13 -26.49 29.66
C SER A 529 -22.63 -26.81 29.58
N LEU A 530 -22.16 -27.85 30.26
CA LEU A 530 -20.76 -28.27 30.17
C LEU A 530 -20.39 -28.75 28.77
N GLU A 531 -21.22 -29.60 28.16
CA GLU A 531 -20.97 -30.13 26.83
C GLU A 531 -20.91 -29.00 25.77
N ASN A 532 -21.85 -28.07 25.83
CA ASN A 532 -21.84 -26.90 24.94
C ASN A 532 -20.57 -26.03 25.15
N LEU A 533 -20.17 -25.82 26.41
CA LEU A 533 -18.98 -25.03 26.73
C LEU A 533 -17.70 -25.68 26.16
N ILE A 534 -17.48 -26.96 26.44
CA ILE A 534 -16.27 -27.66 25.98
C ILE A 534 -16.23 -27.87 24.46
N ASN A 535 -17.40 -27.99 23.80
CA ASN A 535 -17.48 -28.00 22.34
C ASN A 535 -17.07 -26.66 21.73
N ASN A 536 -17.45 -25.51 22.33
CA ASN A 536 -16.98 -24.20 21.87
C ASN A 536 -15.46 -24.03 22.11
N TYR A 537 -14.92 -24.57 23.20
CA TYR A 537 -13.47 -24.58 23.44
C TYR A 537 -12.70 -25.34 22.35
N GLU A 538 -13.18 -26.54 21.99
CA GLU A 538 -12.64 -27.35 20.90
C GLU A 538 -12.67 -26.58 19.58
N ARG A 539 -13.82 -25.94 19.24
CA ARG A 539 -13.97 -25.17 18.01
C ARG A 539 -13.03 -23.96 17.93
N VAL A 540 -12.82 -23.26 19.03
CA VAL A 540 -11.81 -22.19 19.07
C VAL A 540 -10.42 -22.74 18.75
N ALA A 541 -10.06 -23.90 19.27
CA ALA A 541 -8.78 -24.53 18.97
C ALA A 541 -8.67 -24.98 17.51
N ASP A 542 -9.75 -25.53 16.93
CA ASP A 542 -9.84 -25.90 15.51
C ASP A 542 -9.54 -24.67 14.61
N HIS A 543 -10.15 -23.52 14.91
CA HIS A 543 -9.93 -22.29 14.15
C HIS A 543 -8.50 -21.75 14.32
N CYS A 544 -7.90 -21.89 15.51
CA CYS A 544 -6.48 -21.57 15.71
C CYS A 544 -5.57 -22.45 14.84
N SER A 545 -5.84 -23.75 14.74
CA SER A 545 -5.13 -24.66 13.86
C SER A 545 -5.26 -24.24 12.39
N ASN A 546 -6.47 -23.90 11.91
CA ASN A 546 -6.69 -23.44 10.54
C ASN A 546 -5.85 -22.19 10.21
N VAL A 547 -5.80 -21.20 11.11
CA VAL A 547 -4.96 -20.01 10.95
C VAL A 547 -3.47 -20.39 10.85
N ALA A 548 -2.99 -21.25 11.73
CA ALA A 548 -1.59 -21.67 11.74
C ALA A 548 -1.22 -22.44 10.45
N VAL A 549 -2.07 -23.36 10.02
CA VAL A 549 -1.89 -24.12 8.77
C VAL A 549 -1.88 -23.20 7.56
N ALA A 550 -2.79 -22.21 7.49
CA ALA A 550 -2.79 -21.22 6.44
C ALA A 550 -1.46 -20.44 6.37
N MET A 551 -0.87 -20.10 7.52
CA MET A 551 0.46 -19.46 7.58
C MET A 551 1.58 -20.37 7.05
N LEU A 552 1.55 -21.65 7.38
CA LEU A 552 2.59 -22.62 6.98
C LEU A 552 2.54 -22.93 5.48
N GLN A 553 1.37 -22.85 4.86
CA GLN A 553 1.17 -23.01 3.43
C GLN A 553 1.84 -21.90 2.58
N LEU A 554 2.15 -20.74 3.14
CA LEU A 554 2.89 -19.66 2.44
C LEU A 554 4.24 -20.13 1.85
N LYS A 555 4.85 -21.17 2.40
CA LYS A 555 6.16 -21.68 1.93
C LYS A 555 6.06 -22.95 1.08
N SER A 556 4.92 -23.61 1.06
CA SER A 556 4.72 -24.80 0.25
C SER A 556 3.90 -24.45 -0.98
N ASP A 557 4.41 -24.80 -2.18
CA ASP A 557 3.67 -24.65 -3.44
C ASP A 557 2.43 -25.59 -3.52
N ASN A 558 2.11 -26.31 -2.45
CA ASN A 558 1.02 -27.27 -2.36
C ASN A 558 -0.09 -26.74 -1.46
N PHE A 559 -1.24 -26.41 -2.04
CA PHE A 559 -2.41 -25.85 -1.37
C PHE A 559 -3.36 -26.90 -0.76
N ASP A 560 -2.96 -28.19 -0.66
CA ASP A 560 -3.80 -29.21 -0.04
C ASP A 560 -3.55 -29.27 1.48
N THR A 561 -4.44 -28.60 2.22
CA THR A 561 -4.41 -28.49 3.69
C THR A 561 -4.48 -29.86 4.38
N HIS A 562 -5.31 -30.77 3.84
CA HIS A 562 -5.49 -32.10 4.43
C HIS A 562 -4.25 -32.97 4.25
N GLU A 563 -3.65 -32.96 3.06
CA GLU A 563 -2.41 -33.70 2.82
C GLU A 563 -1.25 -33.16 3.68
N TYR A 564 -1.19 -31.86 3.90
CA TYR A 564 -0.18 -31.25 4.76
C TYR A 564 -0.34 -31.69 6.22
N LEU A 565 -1.55 -31.62 6.77
CA LEU A 565 -1.87 -32.04 8.13
C LEU A 565 -1.62 -33.53 8.35
N ASP A 566 -2.06 -34.38 7.40
CA ASP A 566 -1.81 -35.82 7.45
C ASP A 566 -0.32 -36.15 7.45
N ASN A 567 0.49 -35.39 6.72
CA ASN A 567 1.94 -35.55 6.71
C ASN A 567 2.60 -35.09 8.03
N MET A 568 2.08 -34.02 8.63
CA MET A 568 2.55 -33.53 9.93
C MET A 568 2.23 -34.49 11.08
N LYS A 569 1.04 -35.09 11.08
CA LYS A 569 0.54 -36.00 12.14
C LYS A 569 1.12 -37.43 12.07
N LYS A 570 1.91 -37.76 11.05
CA LYS A 570 2.52 -39.08 10.93
C LYS A 570 3.44 -39.40 12.15
N ASP A 571 3.35 -40.63 12.66
CA ASP A 571 4.19 -41.12 13.77
C ASP A 571 5.71 -40.95 13.52
N SER A 572 6.12 -40.83 12.27
CA SER A 572 7.51 -40.60 11.88
C SER A 572 8.02 -39.16 12.11
N ASN A 573 7.13 -38.19 12.41
CA ASN A 573 7.51 -36.82 12.72
C ASN A 573 7.87 -36.66 14.20
N ILE A 574 9.15 -36.81 14.50
CA ILE A 574 9.69 -36.82 15.88
C ILE A 574 9.43 -35.48 16.59
N ASP A 575 9.53 -34.36 15.88
CA ASP A 575 9.33 -33.03 16.46
C ASP A 575 7.87 -32.82 16.86
N PHE A 576 6.93 -33.18 15.99
CA PHE A 576 5.50 -33.13 16.28
C PHE A 576 5.15 -34.00 17.52
N GLN A 577 5.58 -35.24 17.52
CA GLN A 577 5.28 -36.20 18.61
C GLN A 577 5.89 -35.74 19.94
N SER A 578 7.06 -35.14 19.92
CA SER A 578 7.72 -34.58 21.11
C SER A 578 6.90 -33.43 21.69
N MET A 579 6.46 -32.47 20.84
CA MET A 579 5.65 -31.31 21.25
C MET A 579 4.24 -31.73 21.71
N TYR A 580 3.59 -32.64 20.99
CA TYR A 580 2.31 -33.19 21.40
C TYR A 580 2.41 -33.85 22.79
N THR A 581 3.45 -34.69 23.04
CA THR A 581 3.66 -35.34 24.34
C THR A 581 3.89 -34.30 25.44
N TYR A 582 4.64 -33.24 25.16
CA TYR A 582 4.86 -32.12 26.07
C TYR A 582 3.54 -31.43 26.48
N TYR A 583 2.70 -31.03 25.52
CA TYR A 583 1.42 -30.39 25.83
C TYR A 583 0.41 -31.32 26.50
N ARG A 584 0.37 -32.57 26.11
CA ARG A 584 -0.45 -33.60 26.73
C ARG A 584 -0.12 -33.80 28.21
N GLU A 585 1.15 -33.83 28.59
CA GLU A 585 1.54 -33.92 29.99
C GLU A 585 1.31 -32.62 30.76
N MET A 586 1.49 -31.47 30.11
CA MET A 586 1.26 -30.12 30.67
C MET A 586 -0.21 -29.92 31.08
N TYR A 587 -1.16 -30.35 30.25
CA TYR A 587 -2.60 -30.17 30.46
C TYR A 587 -3.30 -31.45 30.93
N LYS A 588 -2.58 -32.36 31.56
CA LYS A 588 -3.15 -33.59 32.09
C LYS A 588 -4.07 -33.34 33.26
N LEU A 589 -5.31 -33.87 33.19
CA LEU A 589 -6.25 -33.85 34.31
C LEU A 589 -5.72 -34.67 35.50
N LYS A 590 -5.79 -34.08 36.70
CA LYS A 590 -5.37 -34.73 37.97
C LYS A 590 -6.47 -35.55 38.61
#